data_430b18478008170e65aa939918bead39
#
_entry.id   430b18478008170e65aa939918bead39
#
_cell.length_a   1.000
_cell.length_b   1.000
_cell.length_c   1.000
_cell.angle_alpha   90.00
_cell.angle_beta   90.00
_cell.angle_gamma   90.00
#
_symmetry.space_group_name_H-M   'P 1'
#
loop_
_entity.id
_entity.type
_entity.pdbx_description
1 polymer ?
#
loop_
_entity_poly.entity_id
_entity_poly.type
_entity_poly.pdbx_seq_one_letter_code
_entity_poly.pdbx_strand_id
1 'polypeptide(L)'
;MKTFKDLIEEVQKSGLCHHCCGCLNFCTAINYGALAQDEAGQPYLKDEDKCIECGLCYTICPETGELEKEIKEHYQWSPPIGSVQDIAIARSIDKKVLKNATDGGVVTALLQHLLREESIDGAIVSKPVGPFRRQPYLATNQREILEAAGFSLDLSHGMQVLSQSYSTYTSSVEEFKTISKRGLHKVALVGTPCQIRTVRKMQYLNLVPSDSIKYCFGLFCSGSFSFGEKERQQLESIGGFSWEDISRINIKDRLIITLNNGETKSISLEHIDFLKRYACRFCTDYTSEFADISFGGLGAPQGWTTIITRTSAGHSILKSGQREVLECIGEDDEPEHIRTIAKTARWYANQKRQTARENRQHYLVGQ
;
A
#
# COMPACT_ATOMS: atom_id res chain seq x y z
N MET A 1 -6.28 -30.12 1.62
CA MET A 1 -5.76 -28.83 1.09
C MET A 1 -6.84 -27.79 1.32
N LYS A 2 -6.50 -26.65 1.92
CA LYS A 2 -7.46 -25.58 2.16
C LYS A 2 -7.76 -24.78 0.88
N THR A 3 -8.99 -24.31 0.73
CA THR A 3 -9.52 -23.69 -0.49
C THR A 3 -10.06 -22.29 -0.23
N PHE A 4 -10.78 -21.70 -1.17
CA PHE A 4 -11.45 -20.43 -0.98
C PHE A 4 -12.59 -20.52 0.07
N LYS A 5 -13.23 -21.68 0.24
CA LYS A 5 -14.24 -21.90 1.29
C LYS A 5 -13.61 -21.74 2.67
N ASP A 6 -12.39 -22.24 2.86
CA ASP A 6 -11.65 -22.04 4.11
C ASP A 6 -11.24 -20.57 4.32
N LEU A 7 -10.94 -19.84 3.23
CA LEU A 7 -10.72 -18.39 3.33
C LEU A 7 -11.97 -17.62 3.81
N ILE A 8 -13.16 -18.05 3.36
CA ILE A 8 -14.40 -17.45 3.85
C ILE A 8 -14.52 -17.68 5.36
N GLU A 9 -14.35 -18.91 5.82
CA GLU A 9 -14.51 -19.26 7.23
C GLU A 9 -13.42 -18.62 8.13
N GLU A 10 -12.17 -18.77 7.76
CA GLU A 10 -11.04 -18.43 8.63
C GLU A 10 -10.63 -16.96 8.55
N VAL A 11 -10.85 -16.30 7.40
CA VAL A 11 -10.34 -14.94 7.14
C VAL A 11 -11.46 -13.93 6.94
N GLN A 12 -12.49 -14.25 6.13
CA GLN A 12 -13.52 -13.25 5.83
C GLN A 12 -14.53 -13.11 6.96
N LYS A 13 -15.09 -14.21 7.46
CA LYS A 13 -16.05 -14.19 8.57
C LYS A 13 -15.43 -13.63 9.86
N SER A 14 -14.16 -13.82 10.04
CA SER A 14 -13.40 -13.24 11.16
C SER A 14 -13.05 -11.75 10.97
N GLY A 15 -13.38 -11.14 9.81
CA GLY A 15 -13.08 -9.75 9.48
C GLY A 15 -11.60 -9.49 9.16
N LEU A 16 -10.78 -10.53 8.99
CA LEU A 16 -9.34 -10.39 8.75
C LEU A 16 -8.97 -10.18 7.28
N CYS A 17 -9.95 -10.14 6.37
CA CYS A 17 -9.69 -9.89 4.95
C CYS A 17 -9.17 -8.47 4.71
N HIS A 18 -7.96 -8.37 4.16
CA HIS A 18 -7.34 -7.07 3.81
C HIS A 18 -7.90 -6.44 2.53
N HIS A 19 -8.75 -7.14 1.79
CA HIS A 19 -9.23 -6.74 0.45
C HIS A 19 -8.07 -6.45 -0.52
N CYS A 20 -6.96 -7.18 -0.40
CA CYS A 20 -5.82 -7.04 -1.31
C CYS A 20 -6.11 -7.57 -2.73
N CYS A 21 -7.22 -8.28 -2.89
CA CYS A 21 -7.71 -8.88 -4.14
C CYS A 21 -6.76 -9.89 -4.80
N GLY A 22 -5.73 -10.37 -4.09
CA GLY A 22 -4.78 -11.34 -4.64
C GLY A 22 -5.44 -12.66 -5.08
N CYS A 23 -6.32 -13.21 -4.25
CA CYS A 23 -7.08 -14.43 -4.57
C CYS A 23 -7.97 -14.25 -5.81
N LEU A 24 -8.65 -13.11 -5.92
CA LEU A 24 -9.49 -12.76 -7.06
C LEU A 24 -8.65 -12.65 -8.34
N ASN A 25 -7.57 -11.86 -8.30
CA ASN A 25 -6.74 -11.61 -9.47
C ASN A 25 -6.06 -12.87 -9.98
N PHE A 26 -5.54 -13.70 -9.08
CA PHE A 26 -4.99 -14.99 -9.44
C PHE A 26 -6.04 -15.86 -10.16
N CYS A 27 -7.19 -16.09 -9.52
CA CYS A 27 -8.24 -16.94 -10.08
C CYS A 27 -8.77 -16.41 -11.42
N THR A 28 -8.83 -15.09 -11.61
CA THR A 28 -9.28 -14.47 -12.85
C THR A 28 -8.19 -14.52 -13.93
N ALA A 29 -6.91 -14.34 -13.57
CA ALA A 29 -5.79 -14.33 -14.52
C ALA A 29 -5.59 -15.69 -15.19
N ILE A 30 -5.78 -16.79 -14.46
CA ILE A 30 -5.69 -18.16 -14.99
C ILE A 30 -6.99 -18.64 -15.67
N ASN A 31 -7.96 -17.73 -15.86
CA ASN A 31 -9.22 -17.99 -16.55
C ASN A 31 -10.20 -18.98 -15.90
N TYR A 32 -9.98 -19.40 -14.67
CA TYR A 32 -11.02 -20.16 -13.94
C TYR A 32 -12.23 -19.27 -13.68
N GLY A 33 -11.99 -18.02 -13.19
CA GLY A 33 -13.03 -17.02 -13.03
C GLY A 33 -14.12 -17.41 -12.02
N ALA A 34 -13.76 -18.28 -11.07
CA ALA A 34 -14.66 -18.73 -10.02
C ALA A 34 -14.98 -17.62 -9.00
N LEU A 35 -14.10 -16.64 -8.85
CA LEU A 35 -14.21 -15.54 -7.88
C LEU A 35 -14.68 -14.24 -8.52
N ALA A 36 -15.43 -13.44 -7.77
CA ALA A 36 -15.78 -12.07 -8.08
C ALA A 36 -15.63 -11.18 -6.84
N GLN A 37 -15.80 -9.90 -6.99
CA GLN A 37 -15.76 -8.91 -5.93
C GLN A 37 -17.14 -8.28 -5.76
N ASP A 38 -17.60 -8.10 -4.53
CA ASP A 38 -18.84 -7.39 -4.22
C ASP A 38 -18.63 -5.87 -4.20
N GLU A 39 -19.71 -5.11 -3.96
CA GLU A 39 -19.67 -3.64 -3.88
C GLU A 39 -18.79 -3.11 -2.74
N ALA A 40 -18.60 -3.89 -1.68
CA ALA A 40 -17.72 -3.55 -0.56
C ALA A 40 -16.24 -3.86 -0.84
N GLY A 41 -15.94 -4.46 -2.00
CA GLY A 41 -14.59 -4.85 -2.39
C GLY A 41 -14.16 -6.20 -1.82
N GLN A 42 -15.09 -7.02 -1.28
CA GLN A 42 -14.76 -8.32 -0.73
C GLN A 42 -14.85 -9.41 -1.81
N PRO A 43 -13.81 -10.25 -1.96
CA PRO A 43 -13.88 -11.41 -2.86
C PRO A 43 -14.93 -12.42 -2.39
N TYR A 44 -15.70 -12.96 -3.33
CA TYR A 44 -16.66 -14.01 -3.06
C TYR A 44 -16.64 -15.08 -4.16
N LEU A 45 -17.17 -16.27 -3.86
CA LEU A 45 -17.30 -17.37 -4.81
C LEU A 45 -18.53 -17.13 -5.69
N LYS A 46 -18.28 -16.69 -6.92
CA LYS A 46 -19.33 -16.38 -7.90
C LYS A 46 -19.88 -17.63 -8.59
N ASP A 47 -19.00 -18.58 -8.87
CA ASP A 47 -19.29 -19.76 -9.67
C ASP A 47 -18.53 -20.95 -9.10
N GLU A 48 -19.25 -21.81 -8.34
CA GLU A 48 -18.63 -22.96 -7.68
C GLU A 48 -18.14 -24.00 -8.67
N ASP A 49 -18.83 -24.18 -9.81
CA ASP A 49 -18.49 -25.19 -10.81
C ASP A 49 -17.16 -24.89 -11.52
N LYS A 50 -16.75 -23.62 -11.53
CA LYS A 50 -15.43 -23.19 -12.03
C LYS A 50 -14.31 -23.31 -11.01
N CYS A 51 -14.63 -23.54 -9.74
CA CYS A 51 -13.63 -23.69 -8.71
C CYS A 51 -13.05 -25.11 -8.73
N ILE A 52 -11.81 -25.25 -9.17
CA ILE A 52 -11.10 -26.54 -9.18
C ILE A 52 -10.47 -26.90 -7.84
N GLU A 53 -10.78 -26.16 -6.79
CA GLU A 53 -10.30 -26.37 -5.43
C GLU A 53 -8.76 -26.47 -5.31
N CYS A 54 -8.00 -25.74 -6.16
CA CYS A 54 -6.53 -25.81 -6.22
C CYS A 54 -5.83 -25.27 -4.95
N GLY A 55 -6.53 -24.61 -4.04
CA GLY A 55 -6.00 -24.08 -2.79
C GLY A 55 -5.06 -22.88 -2.91
N LEU A 56 -4.66 -22.45 -4.11
CA LEU A 56 -3.68 -21.39 -4.30
C LEU A 56 -4.17 -20.03 -3.78
N CYS A 57 -5.47 -19.74 -3.88
CA CYS A 57 -6.06 -18.53 -3.28
C CYS A 57 -5.87 -18.47 -1.76
N TYR A 58 -5.92 -19.63 -1.07
CA TYR A 58 -5.64 -19.73 0.35
C TYR A 58 -4.13 -19.55 0.61
N THR A 59 -3.29 -20.21 -0.15
CA THR A 59 -1.83 -20.20 0.03
C THR A 59 -1.22 -18.80 -0.15
N ILE A 60 -1.70 -18.03 -1.14
CA ILE A 60 -1.19 -16.68 -1.40
C ILE A 60 -1.78 -15.60 -0.47
N CYS A 61 -2.80 -15.92 0.31
CA CYS A 61 -3.40 -14.95 1.23
C CYS A 61 -2.39 -14.49 2.29
N PRO A 62 -2.26 -13.18 2.56
CA PRO A 62 -1.30 -12.68 3.53
C PRO A 62 -1.68 -13.01 4.99
N GLU A 63 -2.94 -13.43 5.24
CA GLU A 63 -3.45 -13.73 6.59
C GLU A 63 -3.36 -15.21 6.99
N THR A 64 -3.21 -16.13 6.05
CA THR A 64 -3.23 -17.56 6.36
C THR A 64 -1.94 -18.08 7.02
N GLY A 65 -0.86 -17.32 6.98
CA GLY A 65 0.45 -17.77 7.46
C GLY A 65 1.17 -18.75 6.55
N GLU A 66 0.50 -19.25 5.50
CA GLU A 66 1.12 -20.13 4.49
C GLU A 66 2.31 -19.44 3.82
N LEU A 67 3.38 -20.20 3.54
CA LEU A 67 4.63 -19.73 2.92
C LEU A 67 5.36 -18.60 3.71
N GLU A 68 4.96 -18.32 4.93
CA GLU A 68 5.55 -17.21 5.70
C GLU A 68 7.03 -17.45 6.01
N LYS A 69 7.40 -18.69 6.30
CA LYS A 69 8.79 -19.07 6.55
C LYS A 69 9.61 -19.01 5.27
N GLU A 70 9.09 -19.58 4.20
CA GLU A 70 9.74 -19.69 2.90
C GLU A 70 10.03 -18.32 2.29
N ILE A 71 9.06 -17.40 2.30
CA ILE A 71 9.30 -16.04 1.79
C ILE A 71 10.25 -15.24 2.69
N LYS A 72 10.25 -15.46 4.01
CA LYS A 72 11.22 -14.84 4.91
C LYS A 72 12.64 -15.29 4.63
N GLU A 73 12.84 -16.58 4.43
CA GLU A 73 14.14 -17.15 4.07
C GLU A 73 14.59 -16.64 2.69
N HIS A 74 13.71 -16.70 1.69
CA HIS A 74 13.99 -16.28 0.31
C HIS A 74 14.42 -14.80 0.23
N TYR A 75 13.73 -13.91 0.96
CA TYR A 75 14.02 -12.46 0.99
C TYR A 75 14.98 -12.06 2.11
N GLN A 76 15.65 -13.01 2.77
CA GLN A 76 16.61 -12.77 3.88
C GLN A 76 16.03 -11.82 4.94
N TRP A 77 14.77 -12.04 5.28
CA TRP A 77 14.03 -11.18 6.18
C TRP A 77 14.66 -11.15 7.58
N SER A 78 14.77 -9.96 8.17
CA SER A 78 15.21 -9.77 9.56
C SER A 78 14.27 -8.83 10.33
N PRO A 79 14.00 -9.11 11.62
CA PRO A 79 13.12 -8.27 12.42
C PRO A 79 13.76 -6.92 12.77
N PRO A 80 12.98 -5.88 13.04
CA PRO A 80 11.52 -5.81 12.91
C PRO A 80 11.06 -5.22 11.58
N ILE A 81 11.96 -4.82 10.67
CA ILE A 81 11.64 -4.04 9.46
C ILE A 81 12.00 -4.74 8.15
N GLY A 82 12.28 -6.06 8.21
CA GLY A 82 12.75 -6.83 7.05
C GLY A 82 14.21 -6.58 6.70
N SER A 83 14.66 -7.06 5.53
CA SER A 83 15.99 -6.78 5.01
C SER A 83 16.19 -5.28 4.75
N VAL A 84 17.36 -4.76 5.05
CA VAL A 84 17.74 -3.34 4.83
C VAL A 84 19.13 -3.31 4.21
N GLN A 85 19.24 -2.77 3.01
CA GLN A 85 20.53 -2.52 2.38
C GLN A 85 20.99 -1.07 2.59
N ASP A 86 20.06 -0.11 2.44
CA ASP A 86 20.35 1.30 2.60
C ASP A 86 19.11 2.07 3.08
N ILE A 87 19.32 3.16 3.82
CA ILE A 87 18.29 4.10 4.24
C ILE A 87 18.70 5.49 3.80
N ALA A 88 17.79 6.21 3.18
CA ALA A 88 17.99 7.57 2.73
C ALA A 88 16.71 8.39 2.89
N ILE A 89 16.85 9.70 2.83
CA ILE A 89 15.73 10.61 2.56
C ILE A 89 15.96 11.27 1.20
N ALA A 90 14.87 11.46 0.46
CA ALA A 90 14.96 12.05 -0.87
C ALA A 90 13.72 12.87 -1.20
N ARG A 91 13.88 13.72 -2.21
CA ARG A 91 12.78 14.40 -2.90
C ARG A 91 13.05 14.49 -4.40
N SER A 92 12.00 14.60 -5.18
CA SER A 92 12.11 14.86 -6.61
C SER A 92 12.74 16.23 -6.87
N ILE A 93 13.58 16.32 -7.92
CA ILE A 93 14.05 17.62 -8.41
C ILE A 93 13.04 18.28 -9.36
N ASP A 94 12.05 17.54 -9.87
CA ASP A 94 11.01 18.07 -10.74
C ASP A 94 9.91 18.79 -9.94
N LYS A 95 9.79 20.10 -10.18
CA LYS A 95 8.78 20.95 -9.53
C LYS A 95 7.34 20.52 -9.83
N LYS A 96 7.06 19.91 -11.00
CA LYS A 96 5.73 19.40 -11.34
C LYS A 96 5.39 18.20 -10.48
N VAL A 97 6.35 17.30 -10.27
CA VAL A 97 6.18 16.15 -9.37
C VAL A 97 5.95 16.62 -7.94
N LEU A 98 6.79 17.53 -7.45
CA LEU A 98 6.66 18.08 -6.08
C LEU A 98 5.30 18.77 -5.85
N LYS A 99 4.79 19.49 -6.84
CA LYS A 99 3.47 20.15 -6.73
C LYS A 99 2.32 19.17 -6.51
N ASN A 100 2.43 17.97 -7.09
CA ASN A 100 1.41 16.92 -7.00
C ASN A 100 1.70 15.90 -5.88
N ALA A 101 2.85 15.98 -5.23
CA ALA A 101 3.27 15.04 -4.21
C ALA A 101 2.64 15.34 -2.84
N THR A 102 2.48 14.30 -2.04
CA THR A 102 2.13 14.43 -0.61
C THR A 102 3.37 14.78 0.23
N ASP A 103 4.50 14.14 -0.08
CA ASP A 103 5.81 14.34 0.54
C ASP A 103 6.84 14.67 -0.56
N GLY A 104 7.98 14.00 -0.62
CA GLY A 104 9.07 14.29 -1.57
C GLY A 104 8.84 13.88 -3.03
N GLY A 105 7.70 13.23 -3.38
CA GLY A 105 7.39 12.83 -4.76
C GLY A 105 8.29 11.74 -5.35
N VAL A 106 9.04 11.04 -4.51
CA VAL A 106 10.08 10.09 -4.89
C VAL A 106 9.52 8.92 -5.71
N VAL A 107 8.40 8.33 -5.31
CA VAL A 107 7.77 7.21 -6.04
C VAL A 107 7.45 7.60 -7.47
N THR A 108 6.78 8.75 -7.64
CA THR A 108 6.43 9.27 -8.98
C THR A 108 7.67 9.54 -9.82
N ALA A 109 8.70 10.18 -9.26
CA ALA A 109 9.95 10.49 -9.96
C ALA A 109 10.69 9.23 -10.41
N LEU A 110 10.79 8.22 -9.53
CA LEU A 110 11.44 6.95 -9.85
C LEU A 110 10.66 6.14 -10.91
N LEU A 111 9.33 6.09 -10.82
CA LEU A 111 8.53 5.41 -11.84
C LEU A 111 8.65 6.07 -13.21
N GLN A 112 8.63 7.40 -13.25
CA GLN A 112 8.84 8.16 -14.48
C GLN A 112 10.25 7.94 -15.04
N HIS A 113 11.26 7.88 -14.19
CA HIS A 113 12.64 7.58 -14.57
C HIS A 113 12.76 6.17 -15.16
N LEU A 114 12.26 5.14 -14.46
CA LEU A 114 12.30 3.76 -14.93
C LEU A 114 11.55 3.54 -16.25
N LEU A 115 10.44 4.26 -16.45
CA LEU A 115 9.68 4.20 -17.70
C LEU A 115 10.46 4.84 -18.85
N ARG A 116 11.14 5.96 -18.60
CA ARG A 116 11.99 6.65 -19.59
C ARG A 116 13.20 5.80 -20.00
N GLU A 117 13.77 5.07 -19.04
CA GLU A 117 14.88 4.15 -19.25
C GLU A 117 14.44 2.79 -19.83
N GLU A 118 13.16 2.62 -20.18
CA GLU A 118 12.59 1.36 -20.66
C GLU A 118 12.83 0.18 -19.71
N SER A 119 13.14 0.49 -18.46
CA SER A 119 13.32 -0.50 -17.40
C SER A 119 11.98 -1.11 -16.95
N ILE A 120 10.89 -0.39 -17.17
CA ILE A 120 9.51 -0.87 -17.01
C ILE A 120 8.66 -0.47 -18.23
N ASP A 121 7.62 -1.26 -18.49
CA ASP A 121 6.62 -1.02 -19.54
C ASP A 121 5.41 -0.25 -18.97
N GLY A 122 5.27 -0.24 -17.65
CA GLY A 122 4.20 0.42 -16.92
C GLY A 122 4.31 0.23 -15.41
N ALA A 123 3.40 0.88 -14.70
CA ALA A 123 3.32 0.78 -13.25
C ALA A 123 1.86 0.62 -12.79
N ILE A 124 1.63 -0.34 -11.90
CA ILE A 124 0.38 -0.44 -11.16
C ILE A 124 0.44 0.56 -10.02
N VAL A 125 -0.47 1.51 -10.03
CA VAL A 125 -0.55 2.62 -9.09
C VAL A 125 -1.97 2.80 -8.59
N SER A 126 -2.16 3.66 -7.60
CA SER A 126 -3.48 4.11 -7.15
C SER A 126 -3.75 5.48 -7.73
N LYS A 127 -4.77 5.59 -8.60
CA LYS A 127 -5.17 6.86 -9.27
C LYS A 127 -6.40 7.47 -8.59
N PRO A 128 -6.42 8.79 -8.33
CA PRO A 128 -7.63 9.46 -7.85
C PRO A 128 -8.71 9.46 -8.94
N VAL A 129 -9.94 9.12 -8.55
CA VAL A 129 -11.12 9.05 -9.44
C VAL A 129 -12.27 9.91 -8.93
N GLY A 130 -12.05 10.65 -7.88
CA GLY A 130 -12.99 11.58 -7.26
C GLY A 130 -12.53 11.97 -5.86
N PRO A 131 -13.25 12.87 -5.20
CA PRO A 131 -12.94 13.24 -3.83
C PRO A 131 -12.88 12.00 -2.93
N PHE A 132 -11.81 11.86 -2.14
CA PHE A 132 -11.61 10.74 -1.22
C PHE A 132 -11.66 9.33 -1.84
N ARG A 133 -11.61 9.21 -3.17
CA ARG A 133 -11.71 7.93 -3.87
C ARG A 133 -10.53 7.71 -4.80
N ARG A 134 -9.92 6.55 -4.70
CA ARG A 134 -8.85 6.08 -5.59
C ARG A 134 -9.20 4.70 -6.12
N GLN A 135 -8.64 4.34 -7.26
CA GLN A 135 -8.77 3.01 -7.83
C GLN A 135 -7.41 2.51 -8.33
N PRO A 136 -7.23 1.17 -8.46
CA PRO A 136 -6.10 0.59 -9.15
C PRO A 136 -6.04 1.11 -10.59
N TYR A 137 -4.84 1.42 -11.06
CA TYR A 137 -4.63 1.94 -12.39
C TYR A 137 -3.28 1.50 -12.95
N LEU A 138 -3.26 1.00 -14.18
CA LEU A 138 -2.04 0.68 -14.91
C LEU A 138 -1.61 1.88 -15.72
N ALA A 139 -0.63 2.62 -15.21
CA ALA A 139 0.00 3.76 -15.88
C ALA A 139 1.08 3.27 -16.85
N THR A 140 1.02 3.68 -18.11
CA THR A 140 1.94 3.28 -19.18
C THR A 140 2.72 4.45 -19.79
N ASN A 141 2.52 5.65 -19.28
CA ASN A 141 3.25 6.85 -19.73
C ASN A 141 3.47 7.83 -18.57
N GLN A 142 4.36 8.80 -18.80
CA GLN A 142 4.79 9.82 -17.83
C GLN A 142 3.62 10.63 -17.25
N ARG A 143 2.65 10.97 -18.11
CA ARG A 143 1.48 11.76 -17.70
C ARG A 143 0.58 10.97 -16.75
N GLU A 144 0.29 9.72 -17.07
CA GLU A 144 -0.55 8.84 -16.23
C GLU A 144 0.08 8.60 -14.86
N ILE A 145 1.40 8.42 -14.79
CA ILE A 145 2.14 8.31 -13.52
C ILE A 145 2.00 9.60 -12.70
N LEU A 146 2.11 10.78 -13.34
CA LEU A 146 1.96 12.06 -12.67
C LEU A 146 0.53 12.28 -12.17
N GLU A 147 -0.49 11.91 -12.96
CA GLU A 147 -1.90 11.98 -12.57
C GLU A 147 -2.24 11.07 -11.39
N ALA A 148 -1.49 10.00 -11.19
CA ALA A 148 -1.62 9.11 -10.03
C ALA A 148 -0.84 9.60 -8.79
N ALA A 149 -0.06 10.68 -8.90
CA ALA A 149 0.74 11.20 -7.80
C ALA A 149 -0.11 11.73 -6.64
N GLY A 150 0.51 11.77 -5.47
CA GLY A 150 -0.02 12.43 -4.27
C GLY A 150 -1.24 11.75 -3.66
N PHE A 151 -1.72 12.39 -2.63
CA PHE A 151 -2.97 12.09 -1.94
C PHE A 151 -3.76 13.39 -1.87
N SER A 152 -4.34 13.81 -2.99
CA SER A 152 -5.13 15.02 -3.05
C SER A 152 -6.63 14.70 -3.08
N LEU A 153 -7.36 15.47 -2.32
CA LEU A 153 -8.81 15.44 -2.26
C LEU A 153 -9.30 16.72 -2.90
N ASP A 154 -9.84 16.61 -4.09
CA ASP A 154 -10.54 17.71 -4.72
C ASP A 154 -11.99 17.68 -4.30
N LEU A 155 -12.38 18.60 -3.44
CA LEU A 155 -13.74 18.74 -2.93
C LEU A 155 -14.66 19.49 -3.90
N SER A 156 -14.13 20.06 -4.98
CA SER A 156 -14.88 20.88 -5.92
C SER A 156 -15.92 20.12 -6.74
N HIS A 157 -15.88 18.78 -6.72
CA HIS A 157 -16.68 17.93 -7.61
C HIS A 157 -17.76 17.08 -6.90
N GLY A 158 -18.42 17.64 -5.90
CA GLY A 158 -19.65 17.07 -5.38
C GLY A 158 -19.46 15.98 -4.34
N MET A 159 -19.09 16.39 -3.14
CA MET A 159 -19.08 15.56 -1.93
C MET A 159 -20.39 14.78 -1.71
N GLN A 160 -21.49 15.22 -2.29
CA GLN A 160 -22.81 14.56 -2.20
C GLN A 160 -22.84 13.15 -2.79
N VAL A 161 -21.83 12.78 -3.60
CA VAL A 161 -21.70 11.46 -4.22
C VAL A 161 -20.62 10.61 -3.55
N LEU A 162 -20.03 11.07 -2.45
CA LEU A 162 -19.06 10.29 -1.71
C LEU A 162 -19.69 8.97 -1.29
N SER A 163 -19.11 7.91 -1.80
CA SER A 163 -19.49 6.58 -1.34
C SER A 163 -19.30 6.52 0.18
N GLN A 164 -20.28 6.01 0.88
CA GLN A 164 -20.30 5.84 2.34
C GLN A 164 -19.11 5.01 2.86
N SER A 165 -18.25 4.52 2.01
CA SER A 165 -17.15 3.61 2.29
C SER A 165 -15.84 4.02 1.63
N TYR A 166 -15.48 5.31 1.65
CA TYR A 166 -14.14 5.70 1.22
C TYR A 166 -13.07 5.05 2.09
N SER A 167 -12.04 4.53 1.45
CA SER A 167 -10.88 3.95 2.11
C SER A 167 -9.60 4.51 1.50
N THR A 168 -8.60 4.78 2.32
CA THR A 168 -7.23 5.09 1.84
C THR A 168 -6.55 3.89 1.20
N TYR A 169 -7.11 2.71 1.41
CA TYR A 169 -6.66 1.47 0.80
C TYR A 169 -7.17 1.35 -0.64
N THR A 170 -6.27 1.01 -1.54
CA THR A 170 -6.59 0.73 -2.94
C THR A 170 -5.94 -0.58 -3.35
N SER A 171 -6.74 -1.49 -3.91
CA SER A 171 -6.25 -2.80 -4.31
C SER A 171 -5.53 -2.75 -5.67
N SER A 172 -4.26 -2.39 -5.68
CA SER A 172 -3.44 -2.32 -6.91
C SER A 172 -3.25 -3.69 -7.57
N VAL A 173 -3.48 -4.76 -6.83
CA VAL A 173 -3.34 -6.14 -7.35
C VAL A 173 -4.39 -6.48 -8.42
N GLU A 174 -5.53 -5.78 -8.45
CA GLU A 174 -6.58 -5.95 -9.47
C GLU A 174 -6.09 -5.69 -10.89
N GLU A 175 -5.04 -4.92 -11.06
CA GLU A 175 -4.48 -4.59 -12.37
C GLU A 175 -3.76 -5.76 -13.07
N PHE A 176 -3.49 -6.87 -12.40
CA PHE A 176 -2.83 -8.04 -13.02
C PHE A 176 -3.56 -8.56 -14.26
N LYS A 177 -4.89 -8.55 -14.23
CA LYS A 177 -5.71 -8.94 -15.39
C LYS A 177 -5.49 -8.03 -16.58
N THR A 178 -5.34 -6.73 -16.34
CA THR A 178 -5.08 -5.73 -17.38
C THR A 178 -3.68 -5.87 -17.95
N ILE A 179 -2.68 -6.18 -17.12
CA ILE A 179 -1.30 -6.45 -17.54
C ILE A 179 -1.25 -7.59 -18.54
N SER A 180 -1.84 -8.73 -18.19
CA SER A 180 -1.89 -9.91 -19.06
C SER A 180 -2.52 -9.60 -20.42
N LYS A 181 -3.62 -8.82 -20.44
CA LYS A 181 -4.31 -8.43 -21.68
C LYS A 181 -3.48 -7.50 -22.57
N ARG A 182 -2.65 -6.65 -21.98
CA ARG A 182 -1.79 -5.71 -22.72
C ARG A 182 -0.44 -6.31 -23.13
N GLY A 183 -0.12 -7.51 -22.68
CA GLY A 183 1.15 -8.18 -22.98
C GLY A 183 2.36 -7.47 -22.35
N LEU A 184 2.18 -6.75 -21.25
CA LEU A 184 3.28 -6.11 -20.53
C LEU A 184 4.07 -7.14 -19.72
N HIS A 185 5.41 -7.00 -19.69
CA HIS A 185 6.30 -7.97 -19.06
C HIS A 185 7.20 -7.38 -17.96
N LYS A 186 7.28 -6.05 -17.87
CA LYS A 186 8.15 -5.35 -16.92
C LYS A 186 7.35 -4.28 -16.20
N VAL A 187 6.58 -4.67 -15.19
CA VAL A 187 5.70 -3.74 -14.48
C VAL A 187 6.23 -3.46 -13.08
N ALA A 188 6.18 -2.21 -12.64
CA ALA A 188 6.36 -1.85 -11.25
C ALA A 188 5.01 -1.88 -10.53
N LEU A 189 4.95 -2.49 -9.34
CA LEU A 189 3.80 -2.44 -8.46
C LEU A 189 4.06 -1.47 -7.32
N VAL A 190 3.24 -0.45 -7.17
CA VAL A 190 3.18 0.38 -5.95
C VAL A 190 2.05 -0.15 -5.07
N GLY A 191 2.37 -0.63 -3.88
CA GLY A 191 1.39 -1.29 -3.02
C GLY A 191 1.66 -1.17 -1.53
N THR A 192 0.61 -1.46 -0.77
CA THR A 192 0.68 -1.62 0.68
C THR A 192 1.34 -2.96 1.06
N PRO A 193 1.78 -3.14 2.33
CA PRO A 193 2.45 -4.38 2.76
C PRO A 193 1.68 -5.66 2.44
N CYS A 194 0.36 -5.68 2.63
CA CYS A 194 -0.45 -6.86 2.34
C CYS A 194 -0.50 -7.20 0.84
N GLN A 195 -0.55 -6.18 -0.03
CA GLN A 195 -0.48 -6.36 -1.49
C GLN A 195 0.88 -6.89 -1.92
N ILE A 196 1.97 -6.28 -1.41
CA ILE A 196 3.34 -6.72 -1.72
C ILE A 196 3.55 -8.17 -1.24
N ARG A 197 3.13 -8.52 -0.02
CA ARG A 197 3.25 -9.89 0.50
C ARG A 197 2.52 -10.91 -0.36
N THR A 198 1.31 -10.59 -0.80
CA THR A 198 0.55 -11.46 -1.71
C THR A 198 1.29 -11.69 -3.02
N VAL A 199 1.80 -10.63 -3.65
CA VAL A 199 2.57 -10.72 -4.89
C VAL A 199 3.84 -11.54 -4.69
N ARG A 200 4.56 -11.36 -3.58
CA ARG A 200 5.77 -12.15 -3.28
C ARG A 200 5.47 -13.65 -3.10
N LYS A 201 4.34 -14.00 -2.48
CA LYS A 201 3.87 -15.38 -2.43
C LYS A 201 3.56 -15.93 -3.83
N MET A 202 2.89 -15.13 -4.68
CA MET A 202 2.64 -15.51 -6.07
C MET A 202 3.96 -15.71 -6.83
N GLN A 203 4.93 -14.81 -6.72
CA GLN A 203 6.23 -14.91 -7.35
C GLN A 203 7.02 -16.13 -6.87
N TYR A 204 7.00 -16.41 -5.58
CA TYR A 204 7.66 -17.59 -5.00
C TYR A 204 7.10 -18.91 -5.57
N LEU A 205 5.81 -18.95 -5.86
CA LEU A 205 5.13 -20.10 -6.48
C LEU A 205 5.17 -20.05 -8.02
N ASN A 206 5.82 -19.07 -8.63
CA ASN A 206 5.85 -18.84 -10.08
C ASN A 206 4.44 -18.76 -10.72
N LEU A 207 3.51 -18.09 -10.03
CA LEU A 207 2.14 -17.95 -10.51
C LEU A 207 1.99 -16.75 -11.45
N VAL A 208 1.39 -16.96 -12.60
CA VAL A 208 0.97 -15.88 -13.50
C VAL A 208 -0.20 -15.09 -12.87
N PRO A 209 -0.30 -13.77 -13.08
CA PRO A 209 0.59 -12.93 -13.89
C PRO A 209 1.70 -12.24 -13.07
N SER A 210 2.04 -12.73 -11.88
CA SER A 210 3.03 -12.07 -11.01
C SER A 210 4.46 -12.07 -11.56
N ASP A 211 4.74 -12.91 -12.55
CA ASP A 211 5.98 -12.91 -13.34
C ASP A 211 6.19 -11.59 -14.12
N SER A 212 5.10 -10.91 -14.48
CA SER A 212 5.15 -9.58 -15.09
C SER A 212 5.60 -8.48 -14.12
N ILE A 213 5.53 -8.69 -12.80
CA ILE A 213 5.92 -7.71 -11.79
C ILE A 213 7.43 -7.76 -11.59
N LYS A 214 8.12 -6.79 -12.20
CA LYS A 214 9.57 -6.66 -12.12
C LYS A 214 10.04 -6.04 -10.81
N TYR A 215 9.33 -5.01 -10.33
CA TYR A 215 9.68 -4.28 -9.12
C TYR A 215 8.48 -4.07 -8.20
N CYS A 216 8.71 -4.25 -6.90
CA CYS A 216 7.74 -3.99 -5.84
C CYS A 216 8.15 -2.73 -5.06
N PHE A 217 7.40 -1.66 -5.23
CA PHE A 217 7.50 -0.40 -4.50
C PHE A 217 6.53 -0.43 -3.33
N GLY A 218 7.05 -0.60 -2.13
CA GLY A 218 6.24 -0.73 -0.91
C GLY A 218 6.01 0.60 -0.24
N LEU A 219 4.79 0.84 0.21
CA LEU A 219 4.46 2.02 1.00
C LEU A 219 4.45 1.67 2.49
N PHE A 220 5.00 2.57 3.34
CA PHE A 220 4.81 2.46 4.79
C PHE A 220 3.32 2.54 5.11
N CYS A 221 2.85 1.68 5.98
CA CYS A 221 1.41 1.55 6.23
C CYS A 221 1.11 1.35 7.71
N SER A 222 0.45 2.33 8.31
CA SER A 222 -0.09 2.22 9.68
C SER A 222 -1.42 1.47 9.71
N GLY A 223 -2.13 1.43 8.58
CA GLY A 223 -3.43 0.82 8.38
C GLY A 223 -4.19 1.51 7.24
N SER A 224 -5.23 0.86 6.73
CA SER A 224 -6.22 1.50 5.86
C SER A 224 -7.36 2.05 6.70
N PHE A 225 -7.91 3.19 6.27
CA PHE A 225 -8.95 3.91 6.98
C PHE A 225 -10.21 3.96 6.11
N SER A 226 -11.37 3.82 6.75
CA SER A 226 -12.67 3.96 6.13
C SER A 226 -13.33 5.25 6.60
N PHE A 227 -14.01 5.94 5.67
CA PHE A 227 -14.71 7.19 5.93
C PHE A 227 -16.19 7.04 5.55
N GLY A 228 -16.88 6.08 6.19
CA GLY A 228 -18.33 5.93 6.10
C GLY A 228 -19.04 7.10 6.78
N GLU A 229 -20.37 7.13 6.70
CA GLU A 229 -21.15 8.25 7.26
C GLU A 229 -20.95 8.42 8.77
N LYS A 230 -20.97 7.33 9.52
CA LYS A 230 -20.73 7.36 10.98
C LYS A 230 -19.33 7.82 11.34
N GLU A 231 -18.34 7.30 10.63
CA GLU A 231 -16.93 7.66 10.81
C GLU A 231 -16.69 9.14 10.49
N ARG A 232 -17.31 9.67 9.45
CA ARG A 232 -17.25 11.10 9.11
C ARG A 232 -17.83 11.96 10.23
N GLN A 233 -19.05 11.69 10.66
CA GLN A 233 -19.72 12.44 11.73
C GLN A 233 -18.91 12.42 13.03
N GLN A 234 -18.32 11.27 13.37
CA GLN A 234 -17.46 11.19 14.55
C GLN A 234 -16.16 11.99 14.36
N LEU A 235 -15.56 11.96 13.17
CA LEU A 235 -14.35 12.71 12.87
C LEU A 235 -14.59 14.23 12.89
N GLU A 236 -15.73 14.69 12.36
CA GLU A 236 -16.18 16.09 12.42
C GLU A 236 -16.32 16.56 13.87
N SER A 237 -16.96 15.73 14.71
CA SER A 237 -17.13 16.03 16.15
C SER A 237 -15.78 16.14 16.88
N ILE A 238 -14.82 15.26 16.59
CA ILE A 238 -13.51 15.28 17.21
C ILE A 238 -12.68 16.48 16.73
N GLY A 239 -12.74 16.78 15.44
CA GLY A 239 -11.89 17.81 14.81
C GLY A 239 -12.46 19.20 14.82
N GLY A 240 -13.75 19.37 15.08
CA GLY A 240 -14.43 20.68 15.08
C GLY A 240 -14.45 21.33 13.69
N PHE A 241 -14.73 20.57 12.64
CA PHE A 241 -14.84 21.06 11.26
C PHE A 241 -16.01 20.34 10.56
N SER A 242 -16.44 20.86 9.41
CA SER A 242 -17.35 20.14 8.53
C SER A 242 -16.58 19.35 7.48
N TRP A 243 -17.05 18.15 7.14
CA TRP A 243 -16.47 17.31 6.09
C TRP A 243 -16.36 18.05 4.75
N GLU A 244 -17.32 18.91 4.47
CA GLU A 244 -17.40 19.72 3.23
C GLU A 244 -16.33 20.81 3.16
N ASP A 245 -15.76 21.20 4.30
CA ASP A 245 -14.71 22.20 4.38
C ASP A 245 -13.31 21.61 4.12
N ILE A 246 -13.17 20.28 4.00
CA ILE A 246 -11.87 19.64 3.82
C ILE A 246 -11.38 19.82 2.39
N SER A 247 -10.19 20.40 2.23
CA SER A 247 -9.46 20.47 0.97
C SER A 247 -8.44 19.35 0.81
N ARG A 248 -7.85 18.87 1.94
CA ARG A 248 -6.81 17.85 1.90
C ARG A 248 -6.76 17.04 3.19
N ILE A 249 -6.50 15.73 3.07
CA ILE A 249 -6.14 14.85 4.20
C ILE A 249 -4.75 14.26 3.96
N ASN A 250 -3.92 14.25 4.98
CA ASN A 250 -2.64 13.53 5.00
C ASN A 250 -2.52 12.74 6.31
N ILE A 251 -1.89 11.57 6.25
CA ILE A 251 -1.64 10.72 7.41
C ILE A 251 -0.14 10.50 7.51
N LYS A 252 0.44 10.98 8.61
CA LYS A 252 1.83 10.74 9.01
C LYS A 252 1.86 10.05 10.39
N ASP A 253 2.48 10.67 11.36
CA ASP A 253 2.36 10.38 12.79
C ASP A 253 1.02 10.82 13.39
N ARG A 254 0.31 11.68 12.67
CA ARG A 254 -1.02 12.23 12.98
C ARG A 254 -1.88 12.28 11.71
N LEU A 255 -3.19 12.34 11.88
CA LEU A 255 -4.09 12.76 10.80
C LEU A 255 -4.02 14.28 10.68
N ILE A 256 -3.67 14.75 9.50
CA ILE A 256 -3.56 16.18 9.17
C ILE A 256 -4.67 16.49 8.16
N ILE A 257 -5.56 17.40 8.53
CA ILE A 257 -6.69 17.85 7.70
C ILE A 257 -6.47 19.31 7.37
N THR A 258 -6.41 19.67 6.10
CA THR A 258 -6.38 21.06 5.64
C THR A 258 -7.77 21.45 5.16
N LEU A 259 -8.28 22.57 5.64
CA LEU A 259 -9.60 23.10 5.26
C LEU A 259 -9.48 24.05 4.06
N ASN A 260 -10.61 24.35 3.42
CA ASN A 260 -10.70 25.25 2.26
C ASN A 260 -10.23 26.68 2.57
N ASN A 261 -10.34 27.11 3.84
CA ASN A 261 -9.84 28.39 4.31
C ASN A 261 -8.33 28.40 4.60
N GLY A 262 -7.63 27.27 4.39
CA GLY A 262 -6.20 27.11 4.66
C GLY A 262 -5.87 26.70 6.10
N GLU A 263 -6.85 26.65 7.01
CA GLU A 263 -6.65 26.17 8.37
C GLU A 263 -6.26 24.69 8.37
N THR A 264 -5.38 24.30 9.29
CA THR A 264 -4.95 22.90 9.43
C THR A 264 -5.33 22.35 10.80
N LYS A 265 -6.05 21.25 10.82
CA LYS A 265 -6.36 20.45 12.02
C LYS A 265 -5.44 19.26 12.10
N SER A 266 -5.03 18.90 13.32
CA SER A 266 -4.15 17.75 13.56
C SER A 266 -4.74 16.88 14.66
N ILE A 267 -5.04 15.61 14.34
CA ILE A 267 -5.68 14.67 15.24
C ILE A 267 -4.74 13.48 15.46
N SER A 268 -4.55 13.06 16.72
CA SER A 268 -3.74 11.89 17.05
C SER A 268 -4.30 10.62 16.41
N LEU A 269 -3.43 9.74 15.93
CA LEU A 269 -3.85 8.45 15.35
C LEU A 269 -4.62 7.57 16.35
N GLU A 270 -4.38 7.72 17.63
CA GLU A 270 -5.13 7.03 18.69
C GLU A 270 -6.60 7.43 18.72
N HIS A 271 -6.88 8.74 18.53
CA HIS A 271 -8.24 9.27 18.51
C HIS A 271 -9.02 8.90 17.24
N ILE A 272 -8.36 8.40 16.21
CA ILE A 272 -8.99 7.99 14.95
C ILE A 272 -8.86 6.49 14.69
N ASP A 273 -8.51 5.70 15.71
CA ASP A 273 -8.40 4.23 15.55
C ASP A 273 -9.71 3.58 15.09
N PHE A 274 -10.86 4.20 15.39
CA PHE A 274 -12.18 3.75 14.91
C PHE A 274 -12.29 3.80 13.38
N LEU A 275 -11.51 4.66 12.69
CA LEU A 275 -11.45 4.71 11.22
C LEU A 275 -10.66 3.54 10.63
N LYS A 276 -9.79 2.91 11.42
CA LYS A 276 -8.93 1.85 10.93
C LYS A 276 -9.72 0.58 10.63
N ARG A 277 -9.53 0.02 9.43
CA ARG A 277 -10.15 -1.25 9.05
C ARG A 277 -9.77 -2.34 10.05
N TYR A 278 -10.75 -3.20 10.37
CA TYR A 278 -10.59 -4.24 11.38
C TYR A 278 -9.36 -5.14 11.11
N ALA A 279 -9.21 -5.65 9.89
CA ALA A 279 -8.05 -6.47 9.49
C ALA A 279 -6.70 -5.77 9.73
N CYS A 280 -6.61 -4.45 9.58
CA CYS A 280 -5.37 -3.70 9.77
C CYS A 280 -4.89 -3.69 11.23
N ARG A 281 -5.79 -3.97 12.20
CA ARG A 281 -5.44 -4.08 13.62
C ARG A 281 -4.60 -5.31 13.94
N PHE A 282 -4.58 -6.30 13.04
CA PHE A 282 -3.84 -7.56 13.18
C PHE A 282 -2.58 -7.62 12.30
N CYS A 283 -2.37 -6.60 11.47
CA CYS A 283 -1.23 -6.53 10.56
C CYS A 283 0.06 -6.20 11.29
N THR A 284 1.13 -6.96 11.01
CA THR A 284 2.45 -6.83 11.65
C THR A 284 3.47 -6.06 10.82
N ASP A 285 3.19 -5.77 9.55
CA ASP A 285 4.13 -5.12 8.64
C ASP A 285 3.85 -3.62 8.54
N TYR A 286 4.81 -2.81 8.98
CA TYR A 286 4.73 -1.35 8.93
C TYR A 286 5.45 -0.76 7.72
N THR A 287 6.63 -1.29 7.39
CA THR A 287 7.54 -0.69 6.41
C THR A 287 7.52 -1.35 5.03
N SER A 288 6.56 -2.24 4.76
CA SER A 288 6.49 -3.06 3.54
C SER A 288 7.74 -3.92 3.34
N GLU A 289 7.91 -4.85 4.26
CA GLU A 289 9.16 -5.58 4.54
C GLU A 289 9.64 -6.49 3.40
N PHE A 290 8.75 -6.82 2.46
CA PHE A 290 9.04 -7.66 1.29
C PHE A 290 9.15 -6.89 -0.04
N ALA A 291 9.11 -5.56 -0.02
CA ALA A 291 9.31 -4.74 -1.20
C ALA A 291 10.76 -4.81 -1.71
N ASP A 292 11.03 -4.36 -2.92
CA ASP A 292 12.39 -4.07 -3.37
C ASP A 292 12.90 -2.76 -2.75
N ILE A 293 12.00 -1.78 -2.69
CA ILE A 293 12.24 -0.47 -2.12
C ILE A 293 10.97 0.04 -1.46
N SER A 294 11.10 0.60 -0.27
CA SER A 294 9.98 1.04 0.56
C SER A 294 10.04 2.54 0.82
N PHE A 295 8.88 3.18 0.90
CA PHE A 295 8.73 4.63 0.98
C PHE A 295 7.75 5.04 2.07
N GLY A 296 8.07 6.14 2.75
CA GLY A 296 7.16 6.76 3.73
C GLY A 296 7.61 8.13 4.18
N GLY A 297 6.70 8.88 4.81
CA GLY A 297 7.01 10.21 5.35
C GLY A 297 7.65 10.19 6.74
N LEU A 298 7.74 9.01 7.38
CA LEU A 298 8.19 8.89 8.76
C LEU A 298 9.68 9.24 8.91
N GLY A 299 9.97 10.17 9.81
CA GLY A 299 11.32 10.60 10.11
C GLY A 299 11.94 11.57 9.10
N ALA A 300 11.35 11.70 7.91
CA ALA A 300 11.80 12.67 6.92
C ALA A 300 11.25 14.09 7.22
N PRO A 301 12.00 15.16 6.92
CA PRO A 301 11.50 16.53 6.96
C PRO A 301 10.28 16.73 6.05
N GLN A 302 9.55 17.81 6.26
CA GLN A 302 8.43 18.16 5.40
C GLN A 302 8.90 18.31 3.93
N GLY A 303 8.18 17.69 3.00
CA GLY A 303 8.53 17.69 1.57
C GLY A 303 9.64 16.69 1.19
N TRP A 304 10.01 15.79 2.10
CA TRP A 304 10.94 14.71 1.86
C TRP A 304 10.29 13.33 2.12
N THR A 305 10.87 12.29 1.55
CA THR A 305 10.41 10.90 1.68
C THR A 305 11.53 10.04 2.23
N THR A 306 11.27 9.28 3.28
CA THR A 306 12.14 8.20 3.76
C THR A 306 12.10 7.03 2.80
N ILE A 307 13.26 6.49 2.47
CA ILE A 307 13.47 5.35 1.58
C ILE A 307 14.20 4.26 2.33
N ILE A 308 13.77 3.02 2.16
CA ILE A 308 14.51 1.82 2.59
C ILE A 308 14.67 0.92 1.37
N THR A 309 15.90 0.72 0.91
CA THR A 309 16.20 -0.29 -0.12
C THR A 309 16.39 -1.65 0.53
N ARG A 310 15.89 -2.72 -0.09
CA ARG A 310 15.82 -4.06 0.52
C ARG A 310 16.48 -5.13 -0.33
N THR A 311 16.48 -4.95 -1.65
CA THR A 311 17.10 -5.84 -2.62
C THR A 311 18.12 -5.09 -3.45
N SER A 312 19.01 -5.81 -4.12
CA SER A 312 19.98 -5.21 -5.05
C SER A 312 19.28 -4.42 -6.17
N ALA A 313 18.09 -4.87 -6.59
CA ALA A 313 17.27 -4.15 -7.55
C ALA A 313 16.79 -2.81 -6.97
N GLY A 314 16.25 -2.80 -5.75
CA GLY A 314 15.83 -1.57 -5.08
C GLY A 314 16.97 -0.59 -4.84
N HIS A 315 18.15 -1.10 -4.46
CA HIS A 315 19.37 -0.27 -4.30
C HIS A 315 19.81 0.34 -5.64
N SER A 316 19.82 -0.45 -6.72
CA SER A 316 20.15 0.04 -8.06
C SER A 316 19.18 1.11 -8.56
N ILE A 317 17.88 0.95 -8.29
CA ILE A 317 16.86 1.96 -8.62
C ILE A 317 17.14 3.27 -7.88
N LEU A 318 17.43 3.22 -6.57
CA LEU A 318 17.75 4.41 -5.79
C LEU A 318 19.00 5.11 -6.35
N LYS A 319 20.08 4.35 -6.60
CA LYS A 319 21.36 4.91 -7.14
C LYS A 319 21.17 5.52 -8.53
N SER A 320 20.34 4.94 -9.39
CA SER A 320 20.00 5.53 -10.69
C SER A 320 19.21 6.82 -10.51
N GLY A 321 18.19 6.80 -9.65
CA GLY A 321 17.37 7.98 -9.36
C GLY A 321 18.16 9.16 -8.75
N GLN A 322 19.13 8.89 -7.88
CA GLN A 322 20.01 9.89 -7.26
C GLN A 322 20.81 10.69 -8.30
N ARG A 323 21.15 10.09 -9.42
CA ARG A 323 21.94 10.74 -10.47
C ARG A 323 21.14 11.71 -11.33
N GLU A 324 19.82 11.49 -11.46
CA GLU A 324 19.05 12.13 -12.51
C GLU A 324 17.76 12.83 -12.04
N VAL A 325 17.07 12.28 -11.05
CA VAL A 325 15.71 12.71 -10.75
C VAL A 325 15.44 13.01 -9.27
N LEU A 326 16.39 12.65 -8.39
CA LEU A 326 16.24 12.84 -6.95
C LEU A 326 17.37 13.68 -6.36
N GLU A 327 17.01 14.55 -5.43
CA GLU A 327 17.91 15.06 -4.41
C GLU A 327 17.83 14.10 -3.22
N CYS A 328 18.96 13.55 -2.79
CA CYS A 328 19.04 12.54 -1.72
C CYS A 328 20.02 12.97 -0.64
N ILE A 329 19.71 12.59 0.58
CA ILE A 329 20.58 12.64 1.76
C ILE A 329 20.66 11.23 2.31
N GLY A 330 21.86 10.66 2.33
CA GLY A 330 22.14 9.32 2.82
C GLY A 330 22.90 9.31 4.14
N GLU A 331 23.38 8.12 4.54
CA GLU A 331 24.15 7.96 5.78
C GLU A 331 25.51 8.68 5.73
N ASP A 332 26.12 8.75 4.56
CA ASP A 332 27.40 9.46 4.36
C ASP A 332 27.24 10.98 4.53
N ASP A 333 26.08 11.54 4.24
CA ASP A 333 25.79 12.98 4.34
C ASP A 333 25.37 13.39 5.75
N GLU A 334 24.39 12.67 6.32
CA GLU A 334 23.79 12.93 7.64
C GLU A 334 23.64 11.65 8.46
N PRO A 335 24.72 11.04 8.96
CA PRO A 335 24.68 9.72 9.59
C PRO A 335 23.79 9.66 10.85
N GLU A 336 23.78 10.70 11.65
CA GLU A 336 22.94 10.73 12.87
C GLU A 336 21.44 10.84 12.55
N HIS A 337 21.09 11.62 11.54
CA HIS A 337 19.72 11.74 11.09
C HIS A 337 19.21 10.41 10.51
N ILE A 338 19.98 9.77 9.65
CA ILE A 338 19.62 8.47 9.07
C ILE A 338 19.49 7.38 10.14
N ARG A 339 20.40 7.36 11.14
CA ARG A 339 20.27 6.44 12.28
C ARG A 339 19.01 6.69 13.11
N THR A 340 18.62 7.95 13.28
CA THR A 340 17.38 8.34 13.96
C THR A 340 16.17 7.85 13.21
N ILE A 341 16.15 8.01 11.87
CA ILE A 341 15.08 7.47 11.00
C ILE A 341 14.99 5.96 11.13
N ALA A 342 16.12 5.25 11.05
CA ALA A 342 16.18 3.80 11.19
C ALA A 342 15.64 3.32 12.55
N LYS A 343 16.00 4.02 13.64
CA LYS A 343 15.51 3.75 14.99
C LYS A 343 14.00 3.97 15.09
N THR A 344 13.52 5.07 14.54
CA THR A 344 12.11 5.42 14.54
C THR A 344 11.28 4.40 13.74
N ALA A 345 11.74 3.99 12.54
CA ALA A 345 11.07 2.96 11.74
C ALA A 345 10.97 1.62 12.48
N ARG A 346 12.06 1.20 13.16
CA ARG A 346 12.07 -0.01 13.99
C ARG A 346 11.12 0.09 15.18
N TRP A 347 11.04 1.26 15.81
CA TRP A 347 10.13 1.48 16.94
C TRP A 347 8.66 1.33 16.49
N TYR A 348 8.25 2.01 15.41
CA TYR A 348 6.88 1.89 14.88
C TYR A 348 6.54 0.47 14.41
N ALA A 349 7.49 -0.22 13.78
CA ALA A 349 7.30 -1.62 13.38
C ALA A 349 7.10 -2.53 14.60
N ASN A 350 7.86 -2.33 15.68
CA ASN A 350 7.68 -3.08 16.91
C ASN A 350 6.33 -2.77 17.58
N GLN A 351 5.93 -1.49 17.67
CA GLN A 351 4.64 -1.10 18.21
C GLN A 351 3.49 -1.76 17.43
N LYS A 352 3.53 -1.69 16.09
CA LYS A 352 2.51 -2.33 15.26
C LYS A 352 2.43 -3.85 15.48
N ARG A 353 3.58 -4.53 15.62
CA ARG A 353 3.65 -5.97 15.94
C ARG A 353 3.10 -6.30 17.31
N GLN A 354 3.42 -5.48 18.30
CA GLN A 354 2.91 -5.64 19.65
C GLN A 354 1.40 -5.51 19.70
N THR A 355 0.86 -4.41 19.16
CA THR A 355 -0.59 -4.17 19.06
C THR A 355 -1.31 -5.31 18.31
N ALA A 356 -0.73 -5.79 17.20
CA ALA A 356 -1.30 -6.90 16.46
C ALA A 356 -1.35 -8.21 17.27
N ARG A 357 -0.32 -8.49 18.09
CA ARG A 357 -0.29 -9.66 18.99
C ARG A 357 -1.33 -9.55 20.10
N GLU A 358 -1.42 -8.39 20.73
CA GLU A 358 -2.42 -8.11 21.78
C GLU A 358 -3.85 -8.28 21.24
N ASN A 359 -4.13 -7.72 20.07
CA ASN A 359 -5.43 -7.89 19.42
C ASN A 359 -5.73 -9.35 19.08
N ARG A 360 -4.75 -10.13 18.60
CA ARG A 360 -4.94 -11.58 18.33
C ARG A 360 -5.21 -12.36 19.61
N GLN A 361 -4.57 -12.03 20.72
CA GLN A 361 -4.84 -12.67 22.02
C GLN A 361 -6.26 -12.38 22.48
N HIS A 362 -6.73 -11.13 22.42
CA HIS A 362 -8.09 -10.75 22.76
C HIS A 362 -9.14 -11.42 21.85
N TYR A 363 -8.86 -11.52 20.56
CA TYR A 363 -9.73 -12.21 19.61
C TYR A 363 -9.90 -13.71 19.95
N LEU A 364 -8.81 -14.40 20.30
CA LEU A 364 -8.84 -15.83 20.66
C LEU A 364 -9.53 -16.11 22.00
N VAL A 365 -9.54 -15.16 22.93
CA VAL A 365 -10.20 -15.30 24.23
C VAL A 365 -11.70 -14.97 24.14
N GLY A 366 -12.12 -14.21 23.13
CA GLY A 366 -13.50 -13.81 22.91
C GLY A 366 -14.32 -14.78 22.03
N GLN A 367 -13.72 -15.83 21.51
CA GLN A 367 -14.35 -16.96 20.83
C GLN A 367 -14.57 -18.12 21.80
#